data_7c9e834031e1bebc601d61c3d5f2f5a9
#
_entry.id   7c9e834031e1bebc601d61c3d5f2f5a9
#
_cell.length_a   1.000
_cell.length_b   1.000
_cell.length_c   1.000
_cell.angle_alpha   90.00
_cell.angle_beta   90.00
_cell.angle_gamma   90.00
#
_symmetry.space_group_name_H-M   'P 1'
#
loop_
_entity.id
_entity.type
_entity.pdbx_description
1 polymer ?
#
loop_
_entity_poly.entity_id
_entity_poly.type
_entity_poly.pdbx_seq_one_letter_code
_entity_poly.pdbx_strand_id
1 'polypeptide(L)'
;MIAAVFTFTLQSAAHADEIVVSAAASLTNAFKAIGDAYEKQHPGTKVLMNFGASDVLMQQIVKGAPADVFASADQKAMDKAVDEKVIATESRRDFAANSLVLIVPKDSTFAPASVKDLTAASVKRVAYGDPASVPVGRYTEGALKEAGVWDAVSAKGVLAANVRQSLDYVARGEVDAGFVFSTDAAVMPDRVKVALSVPTQTSITYPIAQVAQSKHAADAQQFIAYVLSPDGQKTLAQFGFKPPVK
;
A
#
# COMPACT_ATOMS: atom_id res chain seq x y z
N MET A 1 -31.84 63.68 -2.82
CA MET A 1 -31.36 62.60 -1.94
C MET A 1 -31.20 61.37 -2.81
N ILE A 2 -29.95 60.98 -3.11
CA ILE A 2 -29.62 59.78 -3.92
C ILE A 2 -29.23 58.71 -2.91
N ALA A 3 -30.00 57.63 -2.79
CA ALA A 3 -29.70 56.50 -1.93
C ALA A 3 -28.77 55.55 -2.68
N ALA A 4 -27.53 55.41 -2.23
CA ALA A 4 -26.58 54.45 -2.74
C ALA A 4 -26.91 53.07 -2.12
N VAL A 5 -27.34 52.12 -2.95
CA VAL A 5 -27.52 50.71 -2.56
C VAL A 5 -26.15 50.03 -2.64
N PHE A 6 -25.54 49.72 -1.49
CA PHE A 6 -24.37 48.87 -1.39
C PHE A 6 -24.81 47.40 -1.47
N THR A 7 -24.62 46.77 -2.58
CA THR A 7 -24.72 45.31 -2.72
C THR A 7 -23.49 44.65 -2.10
N PHE A 8 -23.63 44.03 -0.91
CA PHE A 8 -22.64 43.16 -0.32
C PHE A 8 -22.68 41.81 -1.07
N THR A 9 -21.70 41.57 -1.92
CA THR A 9 -21.43 40.23 -2.45
C THR A 9 -20.80 39.41 -1.33
N LEU A 10 -21.56 38.46 -0.76
CA LEU A 10 -21.00 37.40 0.08
C LEU A 10 -20.09 36.53 -0.81
N GLN A 11 -18.79 36.73 -0.72
CA GLN A 11 -17.80 35.82 -1.22
C GLN A 11 -17.85 34.60 -0.29
N SER A 12 -18.52 33.52 -0.73
CA SER A 12 -18.35 32.19 -0.12
C SER A 12 -16.88 31.84 -0.22
N ALA A 13 -16.20 31.79 0.92
CA ALA A 13 -14.90 31.17 1.00
C ALA A 13 -15.09 29.72 0.52
N ALA A 14 -14.56 29.38 -0.64
CA ALA A 14 -14.48 28.00 -1.08
C ALA A 14 -13.60 27.28 -0.06
N HIS A 15 -14.20 26.54 0.86
CA HIS A 15 -13.47 25.56 1.65
C HIS A 15 -12.95 24.53 0.64
N ALA A 16 -11.65 24.34 0.63
CA ALA A 16 -11.07 23.20 -0.08
C ALA A 16 -11.63 21.94 0.58
N ASP A 17 -12.31 21.10 -0.20
CA ASP A 17 -12.78 19.81 0.29
C ASP A 17 -11.55 18.91 0.47
N GLU A 18 -11.27 18.52 1.71
CA GLU A 18 -10.15 17.64 2.05
C GLU A 18 -10.63 16.20 2.16
N ILE A 19 -10.01 15.27 1.43
CA ILE A 19 -10.22 13.84 1.58
C ILE A 19 -8.98 13.19 2.15
N VAL A 20 -9.15 12.34 3.16
CA VAL A 20 -8.06 11.59 3.79
C VAL A 20 -8.05 10.17 3.25
N VAL A 21 -6.95 9.80 2.61
CA VAL A 21 -6.73 8.48 2.02
C VAL A 21 -5.72 7.71 2.85
N SER A 22 -6.17 6.69 3.57
CA SER A 22 -5.32 5.73 4.28
C SER A 22 -4.96 4.58 3.37
N ALA A 23 -3.69 4.50 2.94
CA ALA A 23 -3.23 3.57 1.90
C ALA A 23 -2.01 2.76 2.35
N ALA A 24 -1.94 1.51 1.92
CA ALA A 24 -0.80 0.63 2.18
C ALA A 24 0.52 1.29 1.75
N ALA A 25 1.59 1.10 2.53
CA ALA A 25 2.90 1.71 2.30
C ALA A 25 3.47 1.44 0.90
N SER A 26 3.19 0.29 0.29
CA SER A 26 3.57 -0.05 -1.09
C SER A 26 2.94 0.88 -2.14
N LEU A 27 1.81 1.52 -1.84
CA LEU A 27 1.10 2.44 -2.73
C LEU A 27 1.70 3.87 -2.73
N THR A 28 2.64 4.18 -1.83
CA THR A 28 3.10 5.55 -1.56
C THR A 28 3.40 6.35 -2.82
N ASN A 29 4.22 5.82 -3.72
CA ASN A 29 4.65 6.57 -4.91
C ASN A 29 3.52 6.72 -5.92
N ALA A 30 2.78 5.65 -6.20
CA ALA A 30 1.66 5.66 -7.14
C ALA A 30 0.51 6.55 -6.65
N PHE A 31 0.15 6.45 -5.36
CA PHE A 31 -0.96 7.23 -4.79
C PHE A 31 -0.64 8.71 -4.64
N LYS A 32 0.63 9.09 -4.38
CA LYS A 32 1.05 10.50 -4.48
C LYS A 32 0.82 11.03 -5.89
N ALA A 33 1.28 10.32 -6.92
CA ALA A 33 1.07 10.72 -8.31
C ALA A 33 -0.41 10.76 -8.71
N ILE A 34 -1.22 9.80 -8.22
CA ILE A 34 -2.67 9.77 -8.42
C ILE A 34 -3.32 10.98 -7.72
N GLY A 35 -2.96 11.26 -6.46
CA GLY A 35 -3.47 12.42 -5.72
C GLY A 35 -3.17 13.73 -6.43
N ASP A 36 -1.92 13.94 -6.85
CA ASP A 36 -1.50 15.14 -7.59
C ASP A 36 -2.27 15.30 -8.91
N ALA A 37 -2.53 14.20 -9.62
CA ALA A 37 -3.29 14.21 -10.87
C ALA A 37 -4.79 14.45 -10.64
N TYR A 38 -5.34 13.87 -9.57
CA TYR A 38 -6.73 14.08 -9.16
C TYR A 38 -6.98 15.54 -8.76
N GLU A 39 -6.12 16.12 -7.91
CA GLU A 39 -6.24 17.54 -7.49
C GLU A 39 -6.22 18.51 -8.68
N LYS A 40 -5.40 18.22 -9.72
CA LYS A 40 -5.37 19.03 -10.95
C LYS A 40 -6.68 18.99 -11.73
N GLN A 41 -7.39 17.87 -11.71
CA GLN A 41 -8.68 17.69 -12.40
C GLN A 41 -9.86 18.15 -11.54
N HIS A 42 -9.67 18.28 -10.21
CA HIS A 42 -10.68 18.70 -9.25
C HIS A 42 -10.18 19.92 -8.45
N PRO A 43 -10.14 21.12 -9.08
CA PRO A 43 -9.69 22.34 -8.41
C PRO A 43 -10.54 22.62 -7.16
N GLY A 44 -9.88 22.80 -6.03
CA GLY A 44 -10.55 23.02 -4.73
C GLY A 44 -10.58 21.77 -3.84
N THR A 45 -10.24 20.58 -4.36
CA THR A 45 -10.08 19.36 -3.55
C THR A 45 -8.61 19.16 -3.16
N LYS A 46 -8.38 18.73 -1.91
CA LYS A 46 -7.07 18.29 -1.39
C LYS A 46 -7.11 16.82 -1.00
N VAL A 47 -6.07 16.08 -1.37
CA VAL A 47 -5.93 14.65 -1.04
C VAL A 47 -4.81 14.48 -0.02
N LEU A 48 -5.21 14.24 1.23
CA LEU A 48 -4.27 13.99 2.33
C LEU A 48 -3.97 12.50 2.42
N MET A 49 -2.72 12.14 2.24
CA MET A 49 -2.27 10.74 2.22
C MET A 49 -1.70 10.31 3.57
N ASN A 50 -2.21 9.20 4.12
CA ASN A 50 -1.68 8.50 5.27
C ASN A 50 -1.20 7.11 4.84
N PHE A 51 0.12 6.86 4.91
CA PHE A 51 0.72 5.60 4.47
C PHE A 51 1.22 4.75 5.64
N GLY A 52 0.92 3.46 5.61
CA GLY A 52 1.34 2.52 6.65
C GLY A 52 1.08 1.05 6.29
N ALA A 53 1.26 0.16 7.26
CA ALA A 53 0.80 -1.21 7.11
C ALA A 53 -0.73 -1.26 7.12
N SER A 54 -1.33 -2.10 6.28
CA SER A 54 -2.78 -2.12 6.09
C SER A 54 -3.56 -2.39 7.38
N ASP A 55 -3.12 -3.35 8.19
CA ASP A 55 -3.80 -3.63 9.48
C ASP A 55 -3.62 -2.48 10.48
N VAL A 56 -2.49 -1.79 10.48
CA VAL A 56 -2.27 -0.62 11.35
C VAL A 56 -3.20 0.52 10.98
N LEU A 57 -3.31 0.81 9.67
CA LEU A 57 -4.25 1.83 9.15
C LEU A 57 -5.71 1.46 9.47
N MET A 58 -6.08 0.21 9.25
CA MET A 58 -7.40 -0.30 9.60
C MET A 58 -7.70 -0.09 11.08
N GLN A 59 -6.76 -0.46 11.98
CA GLN A 59 -6.91 -0.25 13.41
C GLN A 59 -7.01 1.22 13.80
N GLN A 60 -6.31 2.12 13.09
CA GLN A 60 -6.45 3.57 13.28
C GLN A 60 -7.87 4.04 12.94
N ILE A 61 -8.42 3.56 11.80
CA ILE A 61 -9.80 3.88 11.37
C ILE A 61 -10.80 3.35 12.41
N VAL A 62 -10.66 2.12 12.88
CA VAL A 62 -11.52 1.53 13.94
C VAL A 62 -11.49 2.38 15.21
N LYS A 63 -10.33 2.96 15.55
CA LYS A 63 -10.18 3.86 16.72
C LYS A 63 -10.62 5.30 16.46
N GLY A 64 -11.21 5.58 15.29
CA GLY A 64 -11.76 6.91 14.96
C GLY A 64 -10.77 7.88 14.33
N ALA A 65 -9.60 7.43 13.85
CA ALA A 65 -8.73 8.30 13.07
C ALA A 65 -9.44 8.74 11.78
N PRO A 66 -9.33 10.02 11.39
CA PRO A 66 -9.94 10.53 10.18
C PRO A 66 -9.46 9.74 8.96
N ALA A 67 -10.40 9.23 8.17
CA ALA A 67 -10.13 8.63 6.87
C ALA A 67 -11.43 8.61 6.06
N ASP A 68 -11.34 8.86 4.77
CA ASP A 68 -12.46 8.82 3.83
C ASP A 68 -12.34 7.62 2.89
N VAL A 69 -11.10 7.24 2.57
CA VAL A 69 -10.79 6.09 1.72
C VAL A 69 -9.76 5.20 2.42
N PHE A 70 -9.97 3.89 2.34
CA PHE A 70 -9.00 2.87 2.77
C PHE A 70 -8.58 2.01 1.57
N ALA A 71 -7.26 1.93 1.32
CA ALA A 71 -6.65 1.11 0.27
C ALA A 71 -5.63 0.13 0.88
N SER A 72 -5.96 -1.15 0.85
CA SER A 72 -5.18 -2.23 1.46
C SER A 72 -4.28 -2.95 0.45
N ALA A 73 -3.18 -3.56 0.93
CA ALA A 73 -2.30 -4.42 0.13
C ALA A 73 -2.66 -5.91 0.25
N ASP A 74 -3.77 -6.25 0.87
CA ASP A 74 -4.37 -7.58 0.85
C ASP A 74 -5.87 -7.54 1.20
N GLN A 75 -6.54 -8.65 0.91
CA GLN A 75 -7.96 -8.82 1.21
C GLN A 75 -8.20 -8.95 2.72
N LYS A 76 -7.28 -9.60 3.47
CA LYS A 76 -7.47 -9.89 4.89
C LYS A 76 -7.64 -8.63 5.75
N ALA A 77 -6.84 -7.59 5.52
CA ALA A 77 -7.01 -6.33 6.25
C ALA A 77 -8.31 -5.61 5.87
N MET A 78 -8.73 -5.71 4.60
CA MET A 78 -10.01 -5.16 4.15
C MET A 78 -11.20 -5.95 4.72
N ASP A 79 -11.12 -7.29 4.78
CA ASP A 79 -12.15 -8.13 5.39
C ASP A 79 -12.35 -7.77 6.87
N LYS A 80 -11.25 -7.63 7.62
CA LYS A 80 -11.31 -7.14 9.01
C LYS A 80 -11.97 -5.77 9.12
N ALA A 81 -11.67 -4.84 8.20
CA ALA A 81 -12.30 -3.52 8.20
C ALA A 81 -13.81 -3.58 7.92
N VAL A 82 -14.26 -4.56 7.11
CA VAL A 82 -15.68 -4.85 6.90
C VAL A 82 -16.30 -5.44 8.15
N ASP A 83 -15.65 -6.42 8.80
CA ASP A 83 -16.14 -7.06 10.04
C ASP A 83 -16.28 -6.03 11.18
N GLU A 84 -15.36 -5.08 11.28
CA GLU A 84 -15.41 -3.94 12.21
C GLU A 84 -16.42 -2.85 11.79
N LYS A 85 -17.11 -3.03 10.65
CA LYS A 85 -18.13 -2.11 10.12
C LYS A 85 -17.62 -0.68 9.86
N VAL A 86 -16.33 -0.54 9.57
CA VAL A 86 -15.73 0.78 9.27
C VAL A 86 -15.66 1.06 7.76
N ILE A 87 -16.11 0.12 6.91
CA ILE A 87 -16.12 0.21 5.45
C ILE A 87 -17.55 0.17 4.91
N ALA A 88 -17.86 1.06 3.97
CA ALA A 88 -19.05 0.97 3.12
C ALA A 88 -18.83 -0.15 2.10
N THR A 89 -19.32 -1.35 2.42
CA THR A 89 -19.00 -2.62 1.73
C THR A 89 -19.33 -2.58 0.24
N GLU A 90 -20.39 -1.89 -0.15
CA GLU A 90 -20.83 -1.71 -1.54
C GLU A 90 -19.81 -0.91 -2.39
N SER A 91 -18.94 -0.14 -1.74
CA SER A 91 -17.90 0.65 -2.41
C SER A 91 -16.61 -0.12 -2.68
N ARG A 92 -16.45 -1.32 -2.07
CA ARG A 92 -15.22 -2.13 -2.18
C ARG A 92 -14.98 -2.58 -3.62
N ARG A 93 -13.76 -2.34 -4.12
CA ARG A 93 -13.29 -2.76 -5.44
C ARG A 93 -11.84 -3.20 -5.36
N ASP A 94 -11.47 -4.25 -6.10
CA ASP A 94 -10.08 -4.57 -6.36
C ASP A 94 -9.57 -3.67 -7.49
N PHE A 95 -8.44 -2.98 -7.27
CA PHE A 95 -7.95 -1.98 -8.23
C PHE A 95 -6.55 -2.26 -8.76
N ALA A 96 -5.78 -3.13 -8.10
CA ALA A 96 -4.42 -3.46 -8.51
C ALA A 96 -4.03 -4.88 -8.07
N ALA A 97 -2.98 -5.41 -8.70
CA ALA A 97 -2.31 -6.63 -8.30
C ALA A 97 -0.79 -6.43 -8.25
N ASN A 98 -0.09 -7.33 -7.55
CA ASN A 98 1.35 -7.26 -7.34
C ASN A 98 1.98 -8.67 -7.34
N SER A 99 3.27 -8.75 -7.10
CA SER A 99 4.01 -10.00 -6.94
C SER A 99 4.95 -9.92 -5.75
N LEU A 100 5.15 -11.03 -5.05
CA LEU A 100 6.14 -11.15 -3.98
C LEU A 100 7.52 -11.41 -4.59
N VAL A 101 8.52 -10.69 -4.10
CA VAL A 101 9.92 -10.88 -4.52
C VAL A 101 10.83 -10.92 -3.30
N LEU A 102 11.90 -11.71 -3.43
CA LEU A 102 13.06 -11.67 -2.55
C LEU A 102 14.08 -10.70 -3.15
N ILE A 103 14.51 -9.72 -2.37
CA ILE A 103 15.54 -8.76 -2.75
C ILE A 103 16.79 -8.95 -1.89
N VAL A 104 17.91 -8.53 -2.46
CA VAL A 104 19.22 -8.50 -1.78
C VAL A 104 19.87 -7.12 -2.03
N PRO A 105 20.86 -6.70 -1.23
CA PRO A 105 21.67 -5.52 -1.53
C PRO A 105 22.22 -5.56 -2.96
N LYS A 106 22.37 -4.42 -3.61
CA LYS A 106 22.76 -4.32 -5.03
C LYS A 106 24.06 -5.06 -5.36
N ASP A 107 25.03 -4.96 -4.47
CA ASP A 107 26.39 -5.54 -4.57
C ASP A 107 26.49 -6.95 -3.98
N SER A 108 25.41 -7.51 -3.41
CA SER A 108 25.40 -8.85 -2.85
C SER A 108 25.75 -9.90 -3.90
N THR A 109 26.59 -10.86 -3.53
CA THR A 109 26.91 -12.07 -4.32
C THR A 109 25.93 -13.20 -4.06
N PHE A 110 25.01 -13.07 -3.10
CA PHE A 110 24.01 -14.09 -2.81
C PHE A 110 22.99 -14.15 -3.95
N ALA A 111 22.94 -15.29 -4.63
CA ALA A 111 22.07 -15.56 -5.77
C ALA A 111 21.26 -16.84 -5.51
N PRO A 112 20.18 -16.77 -4.71
CA PRO A 112 19.37 -17.94 -4.38
C PRO A 112 18.64 -18.49 -5.61
N ALA A 113 18.62 -19.81 -5.76
CA ALA A 113 17.78 -20.50 -6.75
C ALA A 113 16.34 -20.69 -6.26
N SER A 114 16.16 -20.70 -4.93
CA SER A 114 14.86 -20.83 -4.28
C SER A 114 14.89 -20.21 -2.89
N VAL A 115 13.71 -20.04 -2.27
CA VAL A 115 13.59 -19.58 -0.87
C VAL A 115 14.22 -20.54 0.14
N LYS A 116 14.47 -21.81 -0.26
CA LYS A 116 15.17 -22.80 0.59
C LYS A 116 16.61 -22.41 0.87
N ASP A 117 17.24 -21.68 -0.04
CA ASP A 117 18.63 -21.24 0.12
C ASP A 117 18.81 -20.22 1.26
N LEU A 118 17.71 -19.60 1.71
CA LEU A 118 17.69 -18.75 2.91
C LEU A 118 18.03 -19.53 4.19
N THR A 119 17.93 -20.86 4.19
CA THR A 119 18.30 -21.69 5.34
C THR A 119 19.81 -21.83 5.51
N ALA A 120 20.60 -21.51 4.47
CA ALA A 120 22.07 -21.61 4.51
C ALA A 120 22.67 -20.85 5.70
N ALA A 121 23.75 -21.39 6.27
CA ALA A 121 24.44 -20.80 7.42
C ALA A 121 25.06 -19.42 7.11
N SER A 122 25.33 -19.12 5.85
CA SER A 122 25.83 -17.82 5.39
C SER A 122 24.77 -16.70 5.46
N VAL A 123 23.49 -17.02 5.35
CA VAL A 123 22.38 -16.08 5.51
C VAL A 123 22.10 -15.94 7.01
N LYS A 124 22.29 -14.76 7.54
CA LYS A 124 22.16 -14.46 8.99
C LYS A 124 20.85 -13.75 9.32
N ARG A 125 20.42 -12.82 8.45
CA ARG A 125 19.25 -11.97 8.70
C ARG A 125 18.42 -11.83 7.43
N VAL A 126 17.09 -11.99 7.59
CA VAL A 126 16.11 -11.86 6.50
C VAL A 126 15.01 -10.90 6.95
N ALA A 127 14.84 -9.79 6.24
CA ALA A 127 13.79 -8.83 6.55
C ALA A 127 12.47 -9.25 5.90
N TYR A 128 11.38 -9.10 6.63
CA TYR A 128 10.02 -9.21 6.10
C TYR A 128 9.04 -8.47 7.02
N GLY A 129 7.88 -8.08 6.47
CA GLY A 129 6.84 -7.45 7.27
C GLY A 129 6.33 -8.38 8.38
N ASP A 130 5.98 -7.85 9.54
CA ASP A 130 5.36 -8.64 10.60
C ASP A 130 4.06 -9.30 10.09
N PRO A 131 3.95 -10.64 10.03
CA PRO A 131 2.76 -11.31 9.51
C PRO A 131 1.47 -10.98 10.28
N ALA A 132 1.58 -10.56 11.54
CA ALA A 132 0.43 -10.19 12.35
C ALA A 132 -0.26 -8.92 11.84
N SER A 133 0.50 -7.98 11.23
CA SER A 133 -0.01 -6.64 10.90
C SER A 133 0.37 -6.12 9.51
N VAL A 134 1.23 -6.83 8.77
CA VAL A 134 1.77 -6.36 7.49
C VAL A 134 1.43 -7.35 6.38
N PRO A 135 0.69 -6.94 5.32
CA PRO A 135 0.30 -7.83 4.22
C PRO A 135 1.45 -8.62 3.60
N VAL A 136 2.56 -7.96 3.19
CA VAL A 136 3.71 -8.65 2.60
C VAL A 136 4.29 -9.72 3.52
N GLY A 137 4.21 -9.52 4.84
CA GLY A 137 4.62 -10.51 5.84
C GLY A 137 3.77 -11.78 5.79
N ARG A 138 2.46 -11.65 5.63
CA ARG A 138 1.54 -12.79 5.49
C ARG A 138 1.80 -13.59 4.22
N TYR A 139 2.02 -12.91 3.10
CA TYR A 139 2.40 -13.58 1.84
C TYR A 139 3.75 -14.28 1.96
N THR A 140 4.72 -13.63 2.65
CA THR A 140 6.04 -14.24 2.93
C THR A 140 5.92 -15.48 3.80
N GLU A 141 5.19 -15.39 4.91
CA GLU A 141 4.94 -16.53 5.80
C GLU A 141 4.29 -17.69 5.04
N GLY A 142 3.25 -17.42 4.25
CA GLY A 142 2.57 -18.43 3.43
C GLY A 142 3.52 -19.12 2.46
N ALA A 143 4.32 -18.37 1.70
CA ALA A 143 5.27 -18.90 0.75
C ALA A 143 6.38 -19.73 1.41
N LEU A 144 6.90 -19.29 2.56
CA LEU A 144 7.93 -20.00 3.30
C LEU A 144 7.39 -21.27 3.99
N LYS A 145 6.15 -21.26 4.45
CA LYS A 145 5.46 -22.45 4.97
C LYS A 145 5.24 -23.50 3.87
N GLU A 146 4.79 -23.07 2.69
CA GLU A 146 4.63 -23.95 1.53
C GLU A 146 5.96 -24.59 1.11
N ALA A 147 7.05 -23.82 1.16
CA ALA A 147 8.41 -24.34 0.89
C ALA A 147 8.98 -25.20 2.02
N GLY A 148 8.32 -25.28 3.17
CA GLY A 148 8.76 -26.05 4.36
C GLY A 148 9.95 -25.46 5.10
N VAL A 149 10.17 -24.13 4.98
CA VAL A 149 11.36 -23.46 5.55
C VAL A 149 11.02 -22.30 6.51
N TRP A 150 9.75 -22.12 6.83
CA TRP A 150 9.31 -21.00 7.68
C TRP A 150 10.07 -20.92 9.01
N ASP A 151 10.15 -22.01 9.77
CA ASP A 151 10.77 -22.01 11.09
C ASP A 151 12.26 -21.65 11.03
N ALA A 152 12.97 -22.18 10.05
CA ALA A 152 14.38 -21.91 9.85
C ALA A 152 14.67 -20.46 9.43
N VAL A 153 13.78 -19.87 8.59
CA VAL A 153 13.92 -18.48 8.12
C VAL A 153 13.42 -17.49 9.17
N SER A 154 12.32 -17.80 9.86
CA SER A 154 11.78 -16.93 10.89
C SER A 154 12.73 -16.77 12.08
N ALA A 155 13.53 -17.80 12.41
CA ALA A 155 14.60 -17.71 13.42
C ALA A 155 15.69 -16.68 13.05
N LYS A 156 15.79 -16.27 11.79
CA LYS A 156 16.69 -15.22 11.28
C LYS A 156 15.95 -13.95 10.92
N GLY A 157 14.65 -13.87 11.27
CA GLY A 157 13.73 -12.83 10.88
C GLY A 157 14.05 -11.47 11.49
N VAL A 158 14.04 -10.42 10.67
CA VAL A 158 14.01 -9.03 11.08
C VAL A 158 12.66 -8.47 10.68
N LEU A 159 11.78 -8.32 11.67
CA LEU A 159 10.41 -7.89 11.42
C LEU A 159 10.36 -6.40 11.08
N ALA A 160 9.69 -6.08 10.00
CA ALA A 160 9.45 -4.71 9.56
C ALA A 160 8.01 -4.28 9.86
N ALA A 161 7.84 -3.04 10.30
CA ALA A 161 6.53 -2.46 10.58
C ALA A 161 5.69 -2.19 9.32
N ASN A 162 6.31 -2.19 8.14
CA ASN A 162 5.66 -2.13 6.82
C ASN A 162 6.65 -2.56 5.73
N VAL A 163 6.19 -2.70 4.49
CA VAL A 163 7.01 -3.17 3.37
C VAL A 163 8.18 -2.24 3.04
N ARG A 164 8.02 -0.92 3.21
CA ARG A 164 9.09 0.05 2.92
C ARG A 164 10.22 -0.04 3.93
N GLN A 165 9.93 -0.34 5.19
CA GLN A 165 10.96 -0.61 6.18
C GLN A 165 11.74 -1.90 5.85
N SER A 166 11.08 -2.95 5.32
CA SER A 166 11.77 -4.14 4.83
C SER A 166 12.72 -3.79 3.68
N LEU A 167 12.27 -2.97 2.72
CA LEU A 167 13.11 -2.46 1.62
C LEU A 167 14.31 -1.68 2.16
N ASP A 168 14.10 -0.78 3.12
CA ASP A 168 15.16 0.05 3.71
C ASP A 168 16.25 -0.77 4.40
N TYR A 169 15.88 -1.82 5.14
CA TYR A 169 16.85 -2.72 5.78
C TYR A 169 17.77 -3.38 4.75
N VAL A 170 17.21 -3.85 3.63
CA VAL A 170 18.02 -4.44 2.55
C VAL A 170 18.87 -3.38 1.86
N ALA A 171 18.29 -2.23 1.53
CA ALA A 171 18.98 -1.13 0.84
C ALA A 171 20.17 -0.56 1.63
N ARG A 172 20.16 -0.68 2.96
CA ARG A 172 21.24 -0.28 3.86
C ARG A 172 22.23 -1.39 4.17
N GLY A 173 22.01 -2.61 3.67
CA GLY A 173 22.85 -3.77 3.98
C GLY A 173 22.74 -4.23 5.45
N GLU A 174 21.66 -3.90 6.13
CA GLU A 174 21.41 -4.30 7.53
C GLU A 174 20.98 -5.77 7.63
N VAL A 175 20.55 -6.36 6.50
CA VAL A 175 20.14 -7.76 6.34
C VAL A 175 20.69 -8.33 5.05
N ASP A 176 20.80 -9.67 4.97
CA ASP A 176 21.32 -10.35 3.80
C ASP A 176 20.32 -10.42 2.65
N ALA A 177 19.04 -10.47 2.98
CA ALA A 177 17.93 -10.52 2.03
C ALA A 177 16.64 -9.99 2.69
N GLY A 178 15.63 -9.69 1.87
CA GLY A 178 14.32 -9.29 2.39
C GLY A 178 13.19 -9.53 1.40
N PHE A 179 11.99 -9.67 1.91
CA PHE A 179 10.77 -9.83 1.12
C PHE A 179 10.05 -8.50 1.00
N VAL A 180 9.71 -8.15 -0.23
CA VAL A 180 8.94 -6.95 -0.59
C VAL A 180 8.01 -7.26 -1.77
N PHE A 181 7.14 -6.34 -2.14
CA PHE A 181 6.45 -6.45 -3.43
C PHE A 181 7.35 -5.97 -4.58
N SER A 182 7.11 -6.47 -5.78
CA SER A 182 7.90 -6.10 -6.96
C SER A 182 7.93 -4.59 -7.22
N THR A 183 6.83 -3.89 -6.94
CA THR A 183 6.74 -2.42 -7.05
C THR A 183 7.63 -1.70 -6.03
N ASP A 184 7.85 -2.27 -4.85
CA ASP A 184 8.75 -1.68 -3.85
C ASP A 184 10.22 -1.85 -4.25
N ALA A 185 10.60 -3.01 -4.81
CA ALA A 185 11.94 -3.23 -5.32
C ALA A 185 12.32 -2.20 -6.41
N ALA A 186 11.37 -1.82 -7.24
CA ALA A 186 11.55 -0.83 -8.31
C ALA A 186 11.78 0.60 -7.80
N VAL A 187 11.53 0.89 -6.50
CA VAL A 187 11.75 2.24 -5.92
C VAL A 187 13.23 2.53 -5.70
N MET A 188 14.05 1.49 -5.44
CA MET A 188 15.48 1.64 -5.13
C MET A 188 16.37 0.76 -6.01
N PRO A 189 16.29 0.86 -7.36
CA PRO A 189 16.99 -0.06 -8.28
C PRO A 189 18.51 0.02 -8.18
N ASP A 190 19.03 1.13 -7.67
CA ASP A 190 20.47 1.33 -7.47
C ASP A 190 20.99 0.79 -6.13
N ARG A 191 20.09 0.43 -5.21
CA ARG A 191 20.44 -0.04 -3.86
C ARG A 191 20.12 -1.50 -3.64
N VAL A 192 19.11 -2.03 -4.32
CA VAL A 192 18.69 -3.42 -4.21
C VAL A 192 18.53 -4.07 -5.58
N LYS A 193 18.56 -5.38 -5.62
CA LYS A 193 18.19 -6.17 -6.80
C LYS A 193 17.24 -7.28 -6.41
N VAL A 194 16.32 -7.60 -7.32
CA VAL A 194 15.47 -8.78 -7.20
C VAL A 194 16.32 -10.01 -7.43
N ALA A 195 16.41 -10.85 -6.41
CA ALA A 195 17.13 -12.11 -6.47
C ALA A 195 16.22 -13.27 -6.88
N LEU A 196 14.92 -13.21 -6.51
CA LEU A 196 13.96 -14.27 -6.79
C LEU A 196 12.54 -13.71 -6.86
N SER A 197 11.76 -14.15 -7.85
CA SER A 197 10.29 -14.06 -7.83
C SER A 197 9.74 -15.20 -6.96
N VAL A 198 8.89 -14.88 -6.00
CA VAL A 198 8.36 -15.84 -5.02
C VAL A 198 6.91 -16.12 -5.32
N PRO A 199 6.54 -17.36 -5.72
CA PRO A 199 5.14 -17.74 -5.88
C PRO A 199 4.37 -17.60 -4.57
N THR A 200 3.10 -17.24 -4.68
CA THR A 200 2.17 -17.15 -3.55
C THR A 200 0.95 -18.01 -3.80
N GLN A 201 0.39 -18.62 -2.75
CA GLN A 201 -0.79 -19.49 -2.84
C GLN A 201 -2.03 -18.75 -3.38
N THR A 202 -2.12 -17.47 -3.06
CA THR A 202 -3.21 -16.60 -3.52
C THR A 202 -2.64 -15.40 -4.25
N SER A 203 -3.39 -14.88 -5.23
CA SER A 203 -3.03 -13.64 -5.92
C SER A 203 -2.92 -12.49 -4.94
N ILE A 204 -1.90 -11.65 -5.12
CA ILE A 204 -1.72 -10.43 -4.35
C ILE A 204 -2.58 -9.34 -4.99
N THR A 205 -3.74 -9.07 -4.42
CA THR A 205 -4.69 -8.07 -4.89
C THR A 205 -4.87 -6.96 -3.86
N TYR A 206 -5.11 -5.77 -4.35
CA TYR A 206 -5.26 -4.54 -3.57
C TYR A 206 -6.71 -4.06 -3.64
N PRO A 207 -7.48 -4.22 -2.57
CA PRO A 207 -8.81 -3.64 -2.46
C PRO A 207 -8.76 -2.18 -1.99
N ILE A 208 -9.70 -1.38 -2.49
CA ILE A 208 -9.98 -0.01 -2.07
C ILE A 208 -11.46 0.11 -1.71
N ALA A 209 -11.78 0.92 -0.70
CA ALA A 209 -13.16 1.17 -0.30
C ALA A 209 -13.30 2.52 0.41
N GLN A 210 -14.52 3.05 0.41
CA GLN A 210 -14.93 4.20 1.22
C GLN A 210 -15.04 3.79 2.70
N VAL A 211 -14.58 4.67 3.59
CA VAL A 211 -14.81 4.53 5.04
C VAL A 211 -16.26 4.86 5.36
N ALA A 212 -16.95 4.00 6.11
CA ALA A 212 -18.39 4.08 6.35
C ALA A 212 -18.81 5.39 7.05
N GLN A 213 -17.96 5.93 7.93
CA GLN A 213 -18.22 7.16 8.69
C GLN A 213 -17.62 8.42 8.04
N SER A 214 -17.15 8.32 6.77
CA SER A 214 -16.64 9.47 6.03
C SER A 214 -17.67 10.58 5.96
N LYS A 215 -17.24 11.81 6.28
CA LYS A 215 -18.04 13.02 6.09
C LYS A 215 -17.97 13.54 4.66
N HIS A 216 -17.07 13.01 3.86
CA HIS A 216 -16.80 13.37 2.46
C HIS A 216 -17.11 12.17 1.53
N ALA A 217 -18.24 11.49 1.77
CA ALA A 217 -18.60 10.23 1.10
C ALA A 217 -18.63 10.37 -0.44
N ALA A 218 -19.16 11.48 -0.97
CA ALA A 218 -19.23 11.73 -2.41
C ALA A 218 -17.82 11.88 -3.02
N ASP A 219 -16.93 12.63 -2.35
CA ASP A 219 -15.57 12.87 -2.83
C ASP A 219 -14.72 11.60 -2.71
N ALA A 220 -14.91 10.81 -1.65
CA ALA A 220 -14.30 9.50 -1.50
C ALA A 220 -14.67 8.56 -2.66
N GLN A 221 -15.95 8.53 -3.06
CA GLN A 221 -16.41 7.74 -4.21
C GLN A 221 -15.82 8.25 -5.53
N GLN A 222 -15.72 9.57 -5.72
CA GLN A 222 -15.10 10.15 -6.90
C GLN A 222 -13.61 9.82 -6.98
N PHE A 223 -12.88 9.89 -5.85
CA PHE A 223 -11.48 9.49 -5.81
C PHE A 223 -11.31 7.99 -6.13
N ILE A 224 -12.14 7.12 -5.55
CA ILE A 224 -12.13 5.68 -5.89
C ILE A 224 -12.42 5.47 -7.38
N ALA A 225 -13.41 6.17 -7.93
CA ALA A 225 -13.71 6.09 -9.37
C ALA A 225 -12.52 6.56 -10.22
N TYR A 226 -11.80 7.60 -9.79
CA TYR A 226 -10.59 8.05 -10.46
C TYR A 226 -9.47 7.01 -10.43
N VAL A 227 -9.22 6.37 -9.28
CA VAL A 227 -8.24 5.28 -9.17
C VAL A 227 -8.55 4.15 -10.15
N LEU A 228 -9.84 3.85 -10.34
CA LEU A 228 -10.32 2.80 -11.25
C LEU A 228 -10.40 3.24 -12.72
N SER A 229 -10.29 4.53 -13.00
CA SER A 229 -10.35 5.09 -14.37
C SER A 229 -9.13 4.69 -15.19
N PRO A 230 -9.20 4.84 -16.53
CA PRO A 230 -8.05 4.61 -17.40
C PRO A 230 -6.81 5.42 -17.00
N ASP A 231 -6.97 6.66 -16.54
CA ASP A 231 -5.86 7.52 -16.09
C ASP A 231 -5.23 7.03 -14.77
N GLY A 232 -6.06 6.66 -13.79
CA GLY A 232 -5.61 6.07 -12.55
C GLY A 232 -4.88 4.75 -12.77
N GLN A 233 -5.44 3.88 -13.61
CA GLN A 233 -4.85 2.59 -13.96
C GLN A 233 -3.54 2.74 -14.76
N LYS A 234 -3.46 3.71 -15.66
CA LYS A 234 -2.23 4.07 -16.36
C LYS A 234 -1.14 4.52 -15.39
N THR A 235 -1.50 5.34 -14.42
CA THR A 235 -0.56 5.78 -13.37
C THR A 235 -0.08 4.59 -12.54
N LEU A 236 -0.97 3.71 -12.08
CA LEU A 236 -0.59 2.49 -11.34
C LEU A 236 0.39 1.62 -12.15
N ALA A 237 0.12 1.43 -13.46
CA ALA A 237 0.98 0.65 -14.35
C ALA A 237 2.40 1.26 -14.49
N GLN A 238 2.53 2.59 -14.49
CA GLN A 238 3.84 3.29 -14.51
C GLN A 238 4.69 2.97 -13.28
N PHE A 239 4.06 2.66 -12.14
CA PHE A 239 4.73 2.22 -10.92
C PHE A 239 4.82 0.69 -10.79
N GLY A 240 4.52 -0.06 -11.84
CA GLY A 240 4.68 -1.51 -11.91
C GLY A 240 3.53 -2.33 -11.33
N PHE A 241 2.44 -1.70 -10.91
CA PHE A 241 1.23 -2.43 -10.52
C PHE A 241 0.58 -3.07 -11.74
N LYS A 242 -0.01 -4.23 -11.54
CA LYS A 242 -0.79 -4.95 -12.56
C LYS A 242 -2.29 -4.71 -12.35
N PRO A 243 -3.11 -4.83 -13.40
CA PRO A 243 -4.56 -4.88 -13.23
C PRO A 243 -4.96 -6.01 -12.26
N PRO A 244 -6.05 -5.87 -11.50
CA PRO A 244 -6.54 -6.95 -10.65
C PRO A 244 -6.90 -8.17 -11.50
N VAL A 245 -6.61 -9.37 -10.98
CA VAL A 245 -7.01 -10.63 -11.61
C VAL A 245 -8.53 -10.75 -11.45
N LYS A 246 -9.24 -10.94 -12.55
CA LYS A 246 -10.69 -11.19 -12.55
C LYS A 246 -11.01 -12.58 -12.05
#